data_d15ea08df0a9286405c52783cd3842d4
#
_entry.id   d15ea08df0a9286405c52783cd3842d4
#
_cell.length_a   1.000
_cell.length_b   1.000
_cell.length_c   1.000
_cell.angle_alpha   90.00
_cell.angle_beta   90.00
_cell.angle_gamma   90.00
#
_symmetry.space_group_name_H-M   'P 1'
#
loop_
_entity.id
_entity.type
_entity.pdbx_description
1 polymer ?
#
loop_
_entity_poly.entity_id
_entity_poly.type
_entity_poly.pdbx_seq_one_letter_code
_entity_poly.pdbx_strand_id
1 'polypeptide(L)'
;MKLTVIGAGNMGGALIKGWAKSGKVDNITVADKNEALLAQFKKEYPALNVTTDNVEAVKDADIIVLVVKPWLMKMVLAEVKHVLNLEKQIVVSDAANFTTGMLAEELGEEGQFFYVIPNIAAEFGASMSFIAKSPSVTDENLKAVEDLYAIDGDTLVVGENLVGPGMMMASCGIAYVMRYIRAQMEGGCEMGFYPQQAKQIAL
;
A
#
# COMPACT_ATOMS: atom_id res chain seq x y z
N MET A 1 1.80 -3.18 -17.76
CA MET A 1 0.90 -3.30 -16.59
C MET A 1 0.38 -1.92 -16.25
N LYS A 2 -0.94 -1.78 -16.15
CA LYS A 2 -1.61 -0.53 -15.73
C LYS A 2 -2.03 -0.68 -14.26
N LEU A 3 -1.43 0.13 -13.40
CA LEU A 3 -1.68 0.12 -11.96
C LEU A 3 -2.59 1.29 -11.58
N THR A 4 -3.65 1.01 -10.85
CA THR A 4 -4.48 2.05 -10.23
C THR A 4 -4.36 1.96 -8.71
N VAL A 5 -4.13 3.09 -8.06
CA VAL A 5 -4.10 3.22 -6.60
C VAL A 5 -5.23 4.15 -6.17
N ILE A 6 -6.17 3.64 -5.38
CA ILE A 6 -7.24 4.46 -4.77
C ILE A 6 -6.88 4.76 -3.33
N GLY A 7 -6.64 6.03 -3.05
CA GLY A 7 -6.17 6.53 -1.76
C GLY A 7 -4.69 6.88 -1.77
N ALA A 8 -4.37 8.17 -1.74
CA ALA A 8 -3.02 8.72 -1.76
C ALA A 8 -2.57 9.25 -0.38
N GLY A 9 -3.20 8.77 0.70
CA GLY A 9 -2.82 9.11 2.07
C GLY A 9 -1.41 8.63 2.43
N ASN A 10 -1.08 8.56 3.73
CA ASN A 10 0.28 8.22 4.17
C ASN A 10 0.78 6.89 3.58
N MET A 11 -0.03 5.82 3.65
CA MET A 11 0.40 4.50 3.16
C MET A 11 0.38 4.45 1.63
N GLY A 12 -0.72 4.84 0.99
CA GLY A 12 -0.80 4.88 -0.47
C GLY A 12 0.25 5.80 -1.07
N GLY A 13 0.50 6.95 -0.43
CA GLY A 13 1.57 7.87 -0.84
C GLY A 13 2.96 7.25 -0.77
N ALA A 14 3.26 6.44 0.25
CA ALA A 14 4.54 5.73 0.35
C ALA A 14 4.74 4.72 -0.78
N LEU A 15 3.72 3.90 -1.07
CA LEU A 15 3.72 2.96 -2.18
C LEU A 15 3.85 3.66 -3.55
N ILE A 16 3.02 4.67 -3.80
CA ILE A 16 3.07 5.44 -5.05
C ILE A 16 4.46 6.01 -5.31
N LYS A 17 5.09 6.57 -4.28
CA LYS A 17 6.44 7.13 -4.39
C LYS A 17 7.49 6.06 -4.67
N GLY A 18 7.41 4.91 -3.99
CA GLY A 18 8.31 3.79 -4.21
C GLY A 18 8.19 3.28 -5.66
N TRP A 19 6.98 2.97 -6.12
CA TRP A 19 6.73 2.51 -7.48
C TRP A 19 7.13 3.55 -8.53
N ALA A 20 6.78 4.83 -8.33
CA ALA A 20 7.13 5.90 -9.28
C ALA A 20 8.65 6.13 -9.37
N LYS A 21 9.37 6.12 -8.24
CA LYS A 21 10.84 6.26 -8.20
C LYS A 21 11.57 5.10 -8.86
N SER A 22 11.02 3.89 -8.76
CA SER A 22 11.66 2.69 -9.29
C SER A 22 11.81 2.68 -10.82
N GLY A 23 10.90 3.38 -11.54
CA GLY A 23 10.80 3.33 -12.99
C GLY A 23 10.40 1.97 -13.56
N LYS A 24 9.96 1.02 -12.71
CA LYS A 24 9.55 -0.33 -13.13
C LYS A 24 8.06 -0.45 -13.46
N VAL A 25 7.26 0.56 -13.08
CA VAL A 25 5.82 0.63 -13.36
C VAL A 25 5.54 1.85 -14.22
N ASP A 26 5.31 1.64 -15.51
CA ASP A 26 5.21 2.72 -16.50
C ASP A 26 3.89 3.50 -16.48
N ASN A 27 2.82 2.87 -15.98
CA ASN A 27 1.48 3.46 -16.02
C ASN A 27 0.79 3.34 -14.67
N ILE A 28 0.93 4.40 -13.86
CA ILE A 28 0.30 4.51 -12.54
C ILE A 28 -0.77 5.59 -12.59
N THR A 29 -2.01 5.21 -12.26
CA THR A 29 -3.12 6.13 -12.02
C THR A 29 -3.38 6.22 -10.52
N VAL A 30 -3.42 7.43 -9.99
CA VAL A 30 -3.68 7.74 -8.58
C VAL A 30 -5.04 8.41 -8.46
N ALA A 31 -5.93 7.81 -7.70
CA ALA A 31 -7.24 8.37 -7.40
C ALA A 31 -7.35 8.76 -5.93
N ASP A 32 -7.72 10.01 -5.65
CA ASP A 32 -7.99 10.51 -4.29
C ASP A 32 -8.99 11.66 -4.36
N LYS A 33 -9.83 11.84 -3.35
CA LYS A 33 -10.77 12.98 -3.29
C LYS A 33 -10.08 14.31 -2.96
N ASN A 34 -8.82 14.29 -2.53
CA ASN A 34 -8.02 15.47 -2.21
C ASN A 34 -7.24 15.99 -3.44
N GLU A 35 -7.82 16.94 -4.16
CA GLU A 35 -7.21 17.56 -5.35
C GLU A 35 -5.85 18.19 -5.07
N ALA A 36 -5.65 18.82 -3.91
CA ALA A 36 -4.38 19.45 -3.56
C ALA A 36 -3.26 18.40 -3.41
N LEU A 37 -3.58 17.24 -2.82
CA LEU A 37 -2.66 16.12 -2.71
C LEU A 37 -2.31 15.55 -4.09
N LEU A 38 -3.30 15.36 -4.96
CA LEU A 38 -3.09 14.90 -6.33
C LEU A 38 -2.22 15.86 -7.14
N ALA A 39 -2.44 17.17 -6.99
CA ALA A 39 -1.62 18.19 -7.65
C ALA A 39 -0.15 18.15 -7.18
N GLN A 40 0.08 17.86 -5.88
CA GLN A 40 1.43 17.68 -5.34
C GLN A 40 2.09 16.43 -5.96
N PHE A 41 1.41 15.28 -6.00
CA PHE A 41 1.93 14.07 -6.65
C PHE A 41 2.25 14.30 -8.13
N LYS A 42 1.34 14.95 -8.88
CA LYS A 42 1.56 15.26 -10.30
C LYS A 42 2.76 16.18 -10.53
N LYS A 43 3.00 17.14 -9.62
CA LYS A 43 4.16 18.04 -9.68
C LYS A 43 5.46 17.29 -9.40
N GLU A 44 5.47 16.40 -8.40
CA GLU A 44 6.66 15.64 -7.99
C GLU A 44 6.98 14.49 -8.96
N TYR A 45 5.93 13.85 -9.48
CA TYR A 45 6.01 12.72 -10.42
C TYR A 45 5.16 12.99 -11.68
N PRO A 46 5.68 13.73 -12.68
CA PRO A 46 4.88 14.15 -13.85
C PRO A 46 4.34 13.00 -14.71
N ALA A 47 4.91 11.81 -14.61
CA ALA A 47 4.45 10.61 -15.32
C ALA A 47 3.16 10.02 -14.75
N LEU A 48 2.79 10.32 -13.48
CA LEU A 48 1.57 9.81 -12.86
C LEU A 48 0.32 10.38 -13.56
N ASN A 49 -0.68 9.53 -13.75
CA ASN A 49 -2.04 9.98 -14.01
C ASN A 49 -2.73 10.24 -12.67
N VAL A 50 -3.48 11.33 -12.55
CA VAL A 50 -4.19 11.66 -11.32
C VAL A 50 -5.65 12.01 -11.60
N THR A 51 -6.56 11.57 -10.75
CA THR A 51 -8.00 11.85 -10.90
C THR A 51 -8.71 11.84 -9.55
N THR A 52 -9.83 12.55 -9.43
CA THR A 52 -10.73 12.45 -8.28
C THR A 52 -11.88 11.46 -8.52
N ASP A 53 -11.95 10.85 -9.70
CA ASP A 53 -12.98 9.90 -10.12
C ASP A 53 -12.46 8.46 -10.01
N ASN A 54 -12.91 7.73 -8.99
CA ASN A 54 -12.52 6.33 -8.77
C ASN A 54 -13.03 5.42 -9.90
N VAL A 55 -14.21 5.71 -10.47
CA VAL A 55 -14.80 4.92 -11.55
C VAL A 55 -13.97 5.02 -12.82
N GLU A 56 -13.53 6.23 -13.16
CA GLU A 56 -12.63 6.44 -14.30
C GLU A 56 -11.28 5.77 -14.10
N ALA A 57 -10.74 5.85 -12.87
CA ALA A 57 -9.42 5.31 -12.54
C ALA A 57 -9.31 3.79 -12.72
N VAL A 58 -10.38 3.03 -12.46
CA VAL A 58 -10.33 1.55 -12.46
C VAL A 58 -10.63 0.91 -13.80
N LYS A 59 -11.23 1.62 -14.78
CA LYS A 59 -11.74 1.03 -16.03
C LYS A 59 -10.71 0.23 -16.81
N ASP A 60 -9.50 0.75 -16.91
CA ASP A 60 -8.43 0.17 -17.73
C ASP A 60 -7.28 -0.44 -16.91
N ALA A 61 -7.45 -0.55 -15.61
CA ALA A 61 -6.42 -1.08 -14.73
C ALA A 61 -6.27 -2.60 -14.87
N ASP A 62 -5.03 -3.08 -14.82
CA ASP A 62 -4.72 -4.51 -14.65
C ASP A 62 -4.73 -4.87 -13.15
N ILE A 63 -4.15 -3.99 -12.31
CA ILE A 63 -4.12 -4.14 -10.86
C ILE A 63 -4.71 -2.89 -10.22
N ILE A 64 -5.62 -3.08 -9.27
CA ILE A 64 -6.28 -2.02 -8.49
C ILE A 64 -5.91 -2.21 -7.03
N VAL A 65 -5.20 -1.24 -6.45
CA VAL A 65 -4.79 -1.25 -5.04
C VAL A 65 -5.63 -0.25 -4.26
N LEU A 66 -6.39 -0.75 -3.28
CA LEU A 66 -7.28 0.03 -2.43
C LEU A 66 -6.57 0.36 -1.11
N VAL A 67 -6.10 1.59 -0.96
CA VAL A 67 -5.33 2.08 0.19
C VAL A 67 -6.10 3.16 0.95
N VAL A 68 -7.38 2.94 1.09
CA VAL A 68 -8.27 3.81 1.86
C VAL A 68 -8.46 3.31 3.29
N LYS A 69 -9.00 4.15 4.15
CA LYS A 69 -9.34 3.73 5.52
C LYS A 69 -10.37 2.60 5.50
N PRO A 70 -10.29 1.60 6.40
CA PRO A 70 -11.16 0.43 6.38
C PRO A 70 -12.65 0.74 6.32
N TRP A 71 -13.10 1.78 7.02
CA TRP A 71 -14.52 2.20 7.03
C TRP A 71 -14.99 2.85 5.73
N LEU A 72 -14.07 3.19 4.81
CA LEU A 72 -14.40 3.72 3.47
C LEU A 72 -14.43 2.62 2.40
N MET A 73 -13.92 1.42 2.68
CA MET A 73 -13.78 0.34 1.70
C MET A 73 -15.10 -0.01 1.04
N LYS A 74 -16.17 -0.26 1.82
CA LYS A 74 -17.47 -0.61 1.26
C LYS A 74 -18.06 0.49 0.37
N MET A 75 -17.85 1.75 0.73
CA MET A 75 -18.29 2.90 -0.08
C MET A 75 -17.53 2.95 -1.41
N VAL A 76 -16.20 2.81 -1.38
CA VAL A 76 -15.37 2.80 -2.60
C VAL A 76 -15.70 1.62 -3.49
N LEU A 77 -15.87 0.42 -2.92
CA LEU A 77 -16.26 -0.78 -3.68
C LEU A 77 -17.63 -0.62 -4.32
N ALA A 78 -18.62 -0.06 -3.61
CA ALA A 78 -19.96 0.23 -4.16
C ALA A 78 -19.90 1.22 -5.33
N GLU A 79 -18.98 2.21 -5.28
CA GLU A 79 -18.76 3.19 -6.35
C GLU A 79 -18.20 2.54 -7.62
N VAL A 80 -17.27 1.58 -7.50
CA VAL A 80 -16.54 1.04 -8.65
C VAL A 80 -17.02 -0.32 -9.16
N LYS A 81 -17.71 -1.14 -8.35
CA LYS A 81 -18.03 -2.54 -8.65
C LYS A 81 -18.76 -2.76 -9.98
N HIS A 82 -19.54 -1.78 -10.43
CA HIS A 82 -20.34 -1.92 -11.66
C HIS A 82 -19.53 -1.71 -12.97
N VAL A 83 -18.27 -1.27 -12.85
CA VAL A 83 -17.34 -1.09 -13.97
C VAL A 83 -16.14 -2.02 -13.92
N LEU A 84 -15.97 -2.80 -12.85
CA LEU A 84 -14.89 -3.76 -12.71
C LEU A 84 -15.08 -4.97 -13.66
N ASN A 85 -14.00 -5.42 -14.25
CA ASN A 85 -13.92 -6.70 -14.96
C ASN A 85 -13.10 -7.71 -14.15
N LEU A 86 -13.76 -8.44 -13.25
CA LEU A 86 -13.10 -9.37 -12.32
C LEU A 86 -12.46 -10.59 -12.98
N GLU A 87 -12.77 -10.87 -14.26
CA GLU A 87 -12.08 -11.91 -15.03
C GLU A 87 -10.64 -11.52 -15.41
N LYS A 88 -10.35 -10.19 -15.46
CA LYS A 88 -9.08 -9.65 -15.95
C LYS A 88 -8.35 -8.82 -14.91
N GLN A 89 -9.08 -8.19 -14.00
CA GLN A 89 -8.53 -7.24 -13.04
C GLN A 89 -8.22 -7.92 -11.71
N ILE A 90 -7.07 -7.58 -11.16
CA ILE A 90 -6.65 -7.96 -9.82
C ILE A 90 -7.06 -6.85 -8.86
N VAL A 91 -7.72 -7.19 -7.76
CA VAL A 91 -8.09 -6.23 -6.72
C VAL A 91 -7.32 -6.55 -5.43
N VAL A 92 -6.57 -5.57 -4.95
CA VAL A 92 -5.75 -5.66 -3.74
C VAL A 92 -6.31 -4.73 -2.67
N SER A 93 -6.55 -5.25 -1.48
CA SER A 93 -6.89 -4.48 -0.29
C SER A 93 -5.66 -4.27 0.57
N ASP A 94 -5.22 -3.01 0.73
CA ASP A 94 -4.20 -2.60 1.70
C ASP A 94 -4.86 -1.98 2.95
N ALA A 95 -6.16 -2.15 3.10
CA ALA A 95 -6.91 -1.65 4.25
C ALA A 95 -6.86 -2.67 5.41
N ALA A 96 -6.35 -2.25 6.56
CA ALA A 96 -6.24 -3.11 7.73
C ALA A 96 -7.59 -3.77 8.08
N ASN A 97 -7.56 -5.10 8.26
CA ASN A 97 -8.74 -5.93 8.56
C ASN A 97 -9.83 -5.95 7.48
N PHE A 98 -9.52 -5.57 6.24
CA PHE A 98 -10.43 -5.75 5.11
C PHE A 98 -9.92 -6.90 4.24
N THR A 99 -10.36 -8.10 4.56
CA THR A 99 -9.83 -9.39 4.08
C THR A 99 -10.27 -9.72 2.65
N THR A 100 -9.67 -10.79 2.07
CA THR A 100 -10.10 -11.31 0.75
C THR A 100 -11.55 -11.79 0.77
N GLY A 101 -12.00 -12.36 1.89
CA GLY A 101 -13.41 -12.76 2.07
C GLY A 101 -14.35 -11.56 2.04
N MET A 102 -13.97 -10.43 2.65
CA MET A 102 -14.77 -9.21 2.61
C MET A 102 -14.80 -8.56 1.21
N LEU A 103 -13.72 -8.69 0.43
CA LEU A 103 -13.74 -8.31 -0.99
C LEU A 103 -14.72 -9.18 -1.76
N ALA A 104 -14.70 -10.50 -1.54
CA ALA A 104 -15.61 -11.45 -2.19
C ALA A 104 -17.08 -11.20 -1.81
N GLU A 105 -17.38 -10.84 -0.56
CA GLU A 105 -18.74 -10.45 -0.14
C GLU A 105 -19.28 -9.25 -0.93
N GLU A 106 -18.44 -8.27 -1.26
CA GLU A 106 -18.85 -7.04 -1.95
C GLU A 106 -18.83 -7.17 -3.49
N LEU A 107 -17.92 -7.99 -4.04
CA LEU A 107 -17.64 -8.04 -5.48
C LEU A 107 -18.02 -9.39 -6.14
N GLY A 108 -18.19 -10.47 -5.37
CA GLY A 108 -18.39 -11.83 -5.85
C GLY A 108 -17.16 -12.72 -5.67
N GLU A 109 -17.38 -14.04 -5.56
CA GLU A 109 -16.32 -14.99 -5.14
C GLU A 109 -15.28 -15.32 -6.22
N GLU A 110 -15.55 -15.02 -7.49
CA GLU A 110 -14.71 -15.42 -8.63
C GLU A 110 -13.55 -14.45 -8.94
N GLY A 111 -13.45 -13.33 -8.22
CA GLY A 111 -12.43 -12.32 -8.45
C GLY A 111 -11.04 -12.72 -7.97
N GLN A 112 -10.00 -12.12 -8.55
CA GLN A 112 -8.61 -12.28 -8.15
C GLN A 112 -8.29 -11.31 -7.01
N PHE A 113 -8.52 -11.72 -5.76
CA PHE A 113 -8.45 -10.86 -4.58
C PHE A 113 -7.20 -11.11 -3.75
N PHE A 114 -6.60 -10.00 -3.31
CA PHE A 114 -5.47 -10.01 -2.38
C PHE A 114 -5.76 -9.13 -1.17
N TYR A 115 -5.22 -9.54 -0.04
CA TYR A 115 -5.11 -8.73 1.16
C TYR A 115 -3.63 -8.55 1.47
N VAL A 116 -3.13 -7.31 1.33
CA VAL A 116 -1.72 -7.01 1.49
C VAL A 116 -1.54 -5.95 2.56
N ILE A 117 -0.59 -6.17 3.46
CA ILE A 117 -0.20 -5.16 4.45
C ILE A 117 1.28 -4.84 4.29
N PRO A 118 1.59 -3.75 3.61
CA PRO A 118 2.92 -3.14 3.58
C PRO A 118 3.17 -2.30 4.84
N ASN A 119 4.31 -1.62 4.89
CA ASN A 119 4.59 -0.59 5.88
C ASN A 119 5.16 0.68 5.23
N ILE A 120 5.26 1.76 6.02
CA ILE A 120 5.64 3.09 5.52
C ILE A 120 7.05 3.16 4.92
N ALA A 121 7.94 2.20 5.19
CA ALA A 121 9.26 2.13 4.59
C ALA A 121 9.24 1.80 3.09
N ALA A 122 8.07 1.50 2.52
CA ALA A 122 7.84 1.34 1.09
C ALA A 122 8.36 2.54 0.27
N GLU A 123 8.22 3.77 0.79
CA GLU A 123 8.77 4.98 0.15
C GLU A 123 10.28 4.90 -0.13
N PHE A 124 10.99 4.06 0.64
CA PHE A 124 12.44 3.87 0.60
C PHE A 124 12.87 2.51 0.07
N GLY A 125 11.93 1.71 -0.45
CA GLY A 125 12.22 0.35 -0.94
C GLY A 125 12.60 -0.64 0.18
N ALA A 126 12.13 -0.40 1.40
CA ALA A 126 12.48 -1.18 2.60
C ALA A 126 11.24 -1.68 3.37
N SER A 127 10.09 -1.80 2.69
CA SER A 127 8.90 -2.40 3.28
C SER A 127 9.10 -3.89 3.53
N MET A 128 8.39 -4.42 4.51
CA MET A 128 8.04 -5.84 4.59
C MET A 128 6.54 -5.95 4.35
N SER A 129 6.15 -6.54 3.24
CA SER A 129 4.75 -6.67 2.82
C SER A 129 4.24 -8.10 2.99
N PHE A 130 3.18 -8.29 3.78
CA PHE A 130 2.53 -9.59 3.94
C PHE A 130 1.41 -9.73 2.93
N ILE A 131 1.41 -10.80 2.14
CA ILE A 131 0.47 -11.03 1.04
C ILE A 131 -0.37 -12.26 1.36
N ALA A 132 -1.68 -12.09 1.45
CA ALA A 132 -2.65 -13.18 1.44
C ALA A 132 -3.50 -13.10 0.17
N LYS A 133 -3.97 -14.25 -0.31
CA LYS A 133 -4.72 -14.35 -1.56
C LYS A 133 -6.02 -15.14 -1.38
N SER A 134 -7.04 -14.83 -2.19
CA SER A 134 -8.25 -15.67 -2.29
C SER A 134 -7.95 -17.00 -2.98
N PRO A 135 -8.79 -18.04 -2.77
CA PRO A 135 -8.59 -19.34 -3.41
C PRO A 135 -8.62 -19.32 -4.95
N SER A 136 -9.31 -18.35 -5.54
CA SER A 136 -9.45 -18.14 -6.98
C SER A 136 -8.19 -17.60 -7.67
N VAL A 137 -7.21 -17.09 -6.89
CA VAL A 137 -6.00 -16.47 -7.44
C VAL A 137 -5.10 -17.46 -8.13
N THR A 138 -4.76 -17.18 -9.40
CA THR A 138 -3.79 -17.94 -10.20
C THR A 138 -2.35 -17.69 -9.74
N ASP A 139 -1.44 -18.64 -10.05
CA ASP A 139 0.00 -18.46 -9.74
C ASP A 139 0.60 -17.28 -10.52
N GLU A 140 0.11 -17.00 -11.73
CA GLU A 140 0.54 -15.85 -12.53
C GLU A 140 0.16 -14.53 -11.84
N ASN A 141 -1.07 -14.40 -11.35
CA ASN A 141 -1.53 -13.20 -10.67
C ASN A 141 -0.88 -13.05 -9.29
N LEU A 142 -0.62 -14.16 -8.58
CA LEU A 142 0.18 -14.12 -7.36
C LEU A 142 1.56 -13.53 -7.63
N LYS A 143 2.25 -14.05 -8.65
CA LYS A 143 3.57 -13.55 -9.01
C LYS A 143 3.53 -12.08 -9.42
N ALA A 144 2.53 -11.64 -10.16
CA ALA A 144 2.40 -10.24 -10.55
C ALA A 144 2.26 -9.29 -9.34
N VAL A 145 1.50 -9.70 -8.32
CA VAL A 145 1.35 -8.92 -7.08
C VAL A 145 2.63 -8.97 -6.24
N GLU A 146 3.28 -10.15 -6.10
CA GLU A 146 4.58 -10.25 -5.42
C GLU A 146 5.64 -9.36 -6.08
N ASP A 147 5.77 -9.42 -7.41
CA ASP A 147 6.73 -8.62 -8.18
C ASP A 147 6.45 -7.11 -8.04
N LEU A 148 5.17 -6.70 -7.97
CA LEU A 148 4.79 -5.31 -7.73
C LEU A 148 5.24 -4.81 -6.35
N TYR A 149 4.91 -5.55 -5.28
CA TYR A 149 5.27 -5.16 -3.92
C TYR A 149 6.76 -5.34 -3.62
N ALA A 150 7.44 -6.26 -4.31
CA ALA A 150 8.90 -6.45 -4.21
C ALA A 150 9.71 -5.24 -4.73
N ILE A 151 9.08 -4.33 -5.48
CA ILE A 151 9.70 -3.04 -5.85
C ILE A 151 9.94 -2.19 -4.60
N ASP A 152 9.02 -2.25 -3.64
CA ASP A 152 9.00 -1.40 -2.46
C ASP A 152 9.61 -2.08 -1.21
N GLY A 153 10.20 -3.27 -1.36
CA GLY A 153 10.88 -4.00 -0.29
C GLY A 153 10.71 -5.51 -0.38
N ASP A 154 10.78 -6.20 0.74
CA ASP A 154 10.59 -7.65 0.81
C ASP A 154 9.10 -8.02 0.90
N THR A 155 8.76 -9.19 0.36
CA THR A 155 7.40 -9.75 0.40
C THR A 155 7.39 -11.11 1.09
N LEU A 156 6.28 -11.43 1.73
CA LEU A 156 6.04 -12.74 2.31
C LEU A 156 4.58 -13.18 2.07
N VAL A 157 4.40 -14.23 1.28
CA VAL A 157 3.09 -14.85 1.09
C VAL A 157 2.74 -15.70 2.30
N VAL A 158 1.60 -15.43 2.91
CA VAL A 158 1.17 -16.06 4.16
C VAL A 158 -0.31 -16.43 4.12
N GLY A 159 -0.73 -17.32 5.00
CA GLY A 159 -2.16 -17.47 5.28
C GLY A 159 -2.75 -16.17 5.83
N GLU A 160 -3.99 -15.86 5.47
CA GLU A 160 -4.64 -14.59 5.84
C GLU A 160 -4.67 -14.35 7.36
N ASN A 161 -4.74 -15.40 8.17
CA ASN A 161 -4.65 -15.35 9.63
C ASN A 161 -3.31 -14.83 10.16
N LEU A 162 -2.24 -14.82 9.34
CA LEU A 162 -0.92 -14.34 9.73
C LEU A 162 -0.65 -12.89 9.28
N VAL A 163 -1.49 -12.30 8.43
CA VAL A 163 -1.33 -10.90 7.99
C VAL A 163 -1.43 -9.93 9.18
N GLY A 164 -2.40 -10.13 10.07
CA GLY A 164 -2.53 -9.31 11.28
C GLY A 164 -1.33 -9.38 12.23
N PRO A 165 -0.86 -10.58 12.64
CA PRO A 165 0.39 -10.75 13.37
C PRO A 165 1.60 -10.13 12.66
N GLY A 166 1.74 -10.31 11.35
CA GLY A 166 2.79 -9.68 10.53
C GLY A 166 2.75 -8.16 10.58
N MET A 167 1.57 -7.57 10.46
CA MET A 167 1.35 -6.13 10.59
C MET A 167 1.83 -5.62 11.96
N MET A 168 1.51 -6.33 13.06
CA MET A 168 1.96 -5.94 14.40
C MET A 168 3.48 -5.94 14.52
N MET A 169 4.16 -6.90 13.89
CA MET A 169 5.62 -7.00 13.93
C MET A 169 6.31 -5.96 13.03
N ALA A 170 5.96 -5.89 11.76
CA ALA A 170 6.72 -5.15 10.76
C ALA A 170 6.18 -3.73 10.52
N SER A 171 4.88 -3.48 10.68
CA SER A 171 4.29 -2.16 10.46
C SER A 171 4.20 -1.38 11.79
N CYS A 172 3.50 -1.90 12.80
CA CYS A 172 3.44 -1.26 14.12
C CYS A 172 4.82 -1.26 14.82
N GLY A 173 5.65 -2.28 14.59
CA GLY A 173 7.00 -2.43 15.13
C GLY A 173 7.90 -1.23 14.83
N ILE A 174 7.75 -0.59 13.66
CA ILE A 174 8.50 0.63 13.32
C ILE A 174 8.29 1.72 14.36
N ALA A 175 7.05 1.93 14.81
CA ALA A 175 6.76 2.95 15.83
C ALA A 175 7.43 2.64 17.17
N TYR A 176 7.53 1.37 17.55
CA TYR A 176 8.19 0.96 18.78
C TYR A 176 9.70 1.19 18.72
N VAL A 177 10.34 0.82 17.60
CA VAL A 177 11.76 1.07 17.38
C VAL A 177 12.06 2.58 17.36
N MET A 178 11.24 3.38 16.68
CA MET A 178 11.42 4.83 16.65
C MET A 178 11.29 5.45 18.03
N ARG A 179 10.39 4.94 18.88
CA ARG A 179 10.27 5.39 20.28
C ARG A 179 11.48 5.01 21.12
N TYR A 180 12.04 3.81 20.91
CA TYR A 180 13.29 3.38 21.58
C TYR A 180 14.45 4.30 21.18
N ILE A 181 14.66 4.53 19.88
CA ILE A 181 15.71 5.43 19.36
C ILE A 181 15.55 6.83 19.95
N ARG A 182 14.32 7.34 20.01
CA ARG A 182 14.05 8.66 20.61
C ARG A 182 14.47 8.72 22.08
N ALA A 183 14.11 7.72 22.88
CA ALA A 183 14.50 7.67 24.29
C ALA A 183 16.04 7.59 24.46
N GLN A 184 16.72 6.86 23.58
CA GLN A 184 18.18 6.80 23.55
C GLN A 184 18.81 8.16 23.23
N MET A 185 18.23 8.90 22.29
CA MET A 185 18.66 10.27 21.98
C MET A 185 18.47 11.23 23.17
N GLU A 186 17.32 11.15 23.85
CA GLU A 186 17.01 11.96 25.04
C GLU A 186 18.05 11.66 26.15
N GLY A 187 18.33 10.38 26.45
CA GLY A 187 19.37 9.98 27.39
C GLY A 187 20.77 10.47 26.98
N GLY A 188 21.10 10.44 25.71
CA GLY A 188 22.35 11.03 25.18
C GLY A 188 22.49 12.52 25.51
N CYS A 189 21.40 13.28 25.34
CA CYS A 189 21.39 14.70 25.70
C CYS A 189 21.56 14.93 27.21
N GLU A 190 20.94 14.12 28.04
CA GLU A 190 21.10 14.18 29.49
C GLU A 190 22.54 13.89 29.94
N MET A 191 23.27 13.05 29.18
CA MET A 191 24.70 12.76 29.41
C MET A 191 25.64 13.87 28.89
N GLY A 192 25.10 14.93 28.24
CA GLY A 192 25.87 16.10 27.80
C GLY A 192 26.18 16.17 26.30
N PHE A 193 25.69 15.23 25.47
CA PHE A 193 25.81 15.37 24.02
C PHE A 193 24.83 16.42 23.48
N TYR A 194 25.25 17.16 22.45
CA TYR A 194 24.30 17.99 21.72
C TYR A 194 23.27 17.13 20.96
N PRO A 195 22.03 17.63 20.75
CA PRO A 195 20.95 16.84 20.10
C PRO A 195 21.33 16.19 18.77
N GLN A 196 22.13 16.89 17.94
CA GLN A 196 22.61 16.34 16.67
C GLN A 196 23.59 15.16 16.87
N GLN A 197 24.47 15.26 17.88
CA GLN A 197 25.40 14.18 18.23
C GLN A 197 24.65 12.99 18.79
N ALA A 198 23.72 13.22 19.73
CA ALA A 198 22.87 12.18 20.30
C ALA A 198 22.07 11.45 19.21
N LYS A 199 21.52 12.20 18.23
CA LYS A 199 20.86 11.61 17.06
C LYS A 199 21.80 10.74 16.23
N GLN A 200 23.00 11.22 15.93
CA GLN A 200 23.98 10.50 15.11
C GLN A 200 24.47 9.21 15.81
N ILE A 201 24.56 9.21 17.13
CA ILE A 201 24.97 8.06 17.93
C ILE A 201 23.88 7.01 18.02
N ALA A 202 22.60 7.44 18.05
CA ALA A 202 21.44 6.56 18.23
C ALA A 202 20.94 5.89 16.95
N LEU A 203 21.31 6.41 15.76
CA LEU A 203 20.95 5.89 14.44
C LEU A 203 22.10 5.07 13.82
#